data_b6ad79cb5be67e3732dabba49e10c05a
#
_entry.id   b6ad79cb5be67e3732dabba49e10c05a
#
_cell.length_a   1.000
_cell.length_b   1.000
_cell.length_c   1.000
_cell.angle_alpha   90.00
_cell.angle_beta   90.00
_cell.angle_gamma   90.00
#
_symmetry.space_group_name_H-M   'P 1'
#
loop_
_entity.id
_entity.type
_entity.pdbx_description
1 polymer ?
#
loop_
_entity_poly.entity_id
_entity_poly.type
_entity_poly.pdbx_seq_one_letter_code
_entity_poly.pdbx_strand_id
1 'polypeptide(L)'
;MHVRFDNEMKKKVMVYSFSLIIAITIGIVIYNCGTIIKGIKTFASAAAPFIVGLGLAIVLRIPVSWLEKSLFKNFKKKRLWSALVVFLIFIFLLILMISMILPNLISSIQQLLTNQKMFQKNIRFYIKQIEQNMHIDLSNTELYLTGRLSKLISENLSKIATYSVAAVRFLINTILAIVSAFYIVLDKESLCLTFKRLTYAIFPESIANHLVHFTHTTRDVFDSFIIGNLIDSLIIGIICYIGISIFRLPYAQMIAFIVGITNLIPVFGPFLGAIPSAILLVLINPIYALIFLIFIFILQQFDGNILKPLVLGDQLGLSGFWILFSVTVGGDLYGVIGMFLGVPVFALIYRTLQEFTENKLNEKRLEP
;
A
#
# COMPACT_ATOMS: atom_id res chain seq x y z
N MET A 1 -58.81 37.82 2.38
CA MET A 1 -58.18 38.10 3.68
C MET A 1 -56.67 38.14 3.46
N HIS A 2 -56.09 39.34 3.24
CA HIS A 2 -54.64 39.50 3.01
C HIS A 2 -53.95 39.60 4.39
N VAL A 3 -53.34 38.51 4.81
CA VAL A 3 -52.50 38.52 6.02
C VAL A 3 -51.22 39.30 5.70
N ARG A 4 -51.13 40.55 6.16
CA ARG A 4 -49.91 41.36 6.12
C ARG A 4 -48.97 40.82 7.20
N PHE A 5 -47.98 40.06 6.82
CA PHE A 5 -46.92 39.66 7.73
C PHE A 5 -46.00 40.84 8.03
N ASP A 6 -45.89 41.19 9.30
CA ASP A 6 -44.94 42.15 9.80
C ASP A 6 -43.48 41.66 9.53
N ASN A 7 -42.53 42.58 9.35
CA ASN A 7 -41.15 42.25 9.00
C ASN A 7 -40.46 41.31 10.03
N GLU A 8 -40.83 41.43 11.30
CA GLU A 8 -40.37 40.51 12.33
C GLU A 8 -40.93 39.10 12.16
N MET A 9 -42.19 38.98 11.81
CA MET A 9 -42.86 37.71 11.59
C MET A 9 -42.29 37.00 10.34
N LYS A 10 -41.97 37.74 9.27
CA LYS A 10 -41.27 37.19 8.09
C LYS A 10 -39.89 36.66 8.41
N LYS A 11 -39.09 37.35 9.24
CA LYS A 11 -37.79 36.87 9.71
C LYS A 11 -37.92 35.57 10.52
N LYS A 12 -38.85 35.49 11.47
CA LYS A 12 -39.09 34.28 12.27
C LYS A 12 -39.54 33.11 11.40
N VAL A 13 -40.47 33.31 10.48
CA VAL A 13 -40.92 32.28 9.52
C VAL A 13 -39.76 31.80 8.67
N MET A 14 -38.90 32.70 8.17
CA MET A 14 -37.72 32.33 7.38
C MET A 14 -36.73 31.48 8.20
N VAL A 15 -36.43 31.86 9.45
CA VAL A 15 -35.53 31.10 10.35
C VAL A 15 -36.12 29.72 10.66
N TYR A 16 -37.40 29.62 11.00
CA TYR A 16 -38.05 28.34 11.27
C TYR A 16 -38.13 27.45 10.04
N SER A 17 -38.44 28.02 8.85
CA SER A 17 -38.44 27.27 7.59
C SER A 17 -37.03 26.74 7.27
N PHE A 18 -36.00 27.56 7.45
CA PHE A 18 -34.61 27.15 7.21
C PHE A 18 -34.15 26.07 8.21
N SER A 19 -34.48 26.20 9.49
CA SER A 19 -34.16 25.17 10.49
C SER A 19 -34.91 23.85 10.24
N LEU A 20 -36.17 23.92 9.78
CA LEU A 20 -36.94 22.73 9.41
C LEU A 20 -36.35 22.02 8.19
N ILE A 21 -35.97 22.79 7.15
CA ILE A 21 -35.30 22.25 5.95
C ILE A 21 -33.98 21.55 6.35
N ILE A 22 -33.18 22.18 7.22
CA ILE A 22 -31.93 21.56 7.72
C ILE A 22 -32.23 20.26 8.47
N ALA A 23 -33.22 20.29 9.37
CA ALA A 23 -33.59 19.08 10.17
C ALA A 23 -34.07 17.93 9.27
N ILE A 24 -34.92 18.24 8.27
CA ILE A 24 -35.39 17.24 7.30
C ILE A 24 -34.23 16.71 6.46
N THR A 25 -33.33 17.60 5.99
CA THR A 25 -32.16 17.19 5.19
C THR A 25 -31.24 16.27 6.00
N ILE A 26 -30.97 16.59 7.26
CA ILE A 26 -30.19 15.75 8.18
C ILE A 26 -30.91 14.41 8.37
N GLY A 27 -32.22 14.42 8.60
CA GLY A 27 -33.02 13.18 8.74
C GLY A 27 -32.94 12.28 7.51
N ILE A 28 -33.05 12.83 6.32
CA ILE A 28 -32.91 12.10 5.04
C ILE A 28 -31.50 11.52 4.88
N VAL A 29 -30.46 12.31 5.23
CA VAL A 29 -29.06 11.85 5.17
C VAL A 29 -28.83 10.70 6.14
N ILE A 30 -29.31 10.81 7.37
CA ILE A 30 -29.18 9.74 8.38
C ILE A 30 -29.94 8.48 7.93
N TYR A 31 -31.18 8.63 7.44
CA TYR A 31 -31.98 7.51 6.95
C TYR A 31 -31.33 6.78 5.78
N ASN A 32 -30.71 7.52 4.86
CA ASN A 32 -30.06 6.95 3.68
C ASN A 32 -28.55 6.72 3.89
N CYS A 33 -28.02 6.83 5.11
CA CYS A 33 -26.59 6.72 5.40
C CYS A 33 -25.97 5.41 4.85
N GLY A 34 -26.69 4.28 5.00
CA GLY A 34 -26.24 2.99 4.47
C GLY A 34 -26.14 2.97 2.93
N THR A 35 -27.06 3.62 2.23
CA THR A 35 -27.05 3.73 0.76
C THR A 35 -25.94 4.66 0.29
N ILE A 36 -25.76 5.79 0.99
CA ILE A 36 -24.69 6.75 0.71
C ILE A 36 -23.32 6.10 0.90
N ILE A 37 -23.11 5.35 2.01
CA ILE A 37 -21.87 4.63 2.27
C ILE A 37 -21.62 3.57 1.20
N LYS A 38 -22.64 2.82 0.77
CA LYS A 38 -22.52 1.86 -0.35
C LYS A 38 -22.12 2.59 -1.65
N GLY A 39 -22.75 3.71 -1.97
CA GLY A 39 -22.40 4.53 -3.13
C GLY A 39 -20.95 5.00 -3.10
N ILE A 40 -20.49 5.51 -1.96
CA ILE A 40 -19.10 5.94 -1.75
C ILE A 40 -18.14 4.77 -1.91
N LYS A 41 -18.43 3.60 -1.33
CA LYS A 41 -17.60 2.39 -1.48
C LYS A 41 -17.54 1.92 -2.94
N THR A 42 -18.66 1.92 -3.65
CA THR A 42 -18.71 1.56 -5.08
C THR A 42 -17.88 2.55 -5.92
N PHE A 43 -18.04 3.84 -5.67
CA PHE A 43 -17.23 4.88 -6.35
C PHE A 43 -15.75 4.73 -6.04
N ALA A 44 -15.36 4.55 -4.76
CA ALA A 44 -13.99 4.34 -4.35
C ALA A 44 -13.37 3.08 -5.01
N SER A 45 -14.14 2.00 -5.10
CA SER A 45 -13.73 0.77 -5.80
C SER A 45 -13.53 0.99 -7.29
N ALA A 46 -14.40 1.75 -7.95
CA ALA A 46 -14.26 2.10 -9.36
C ALA A 46 -13.09 3.06 -9.61
N ALA A 47 -12.80 3.94 -8.65
CA ALA A 47 -11.68 4.88 -8.70
C ALA A 47 -10.32 4.23 -8.35
N ALA A 48 -10.29 3.04 -7.77
CA ALA A 48 -9.07 2.38 -7.32
C ALA A 48 -7.96 2.29 -8.41
N PRO A 49 -8.22 1.92 -9.68
CA PRO A 49 -7.18 1.91 -10.72
C PRO A 49 -6.56 3.29 -10.96
N PHE A 50 -7.36 4.36 -10.85
CA PHE A 50 -6.87 5.74 -11.02
C PHE A 50 -6.00 6.20 -9.84
N ILE A 51 -6.33 5.76 -8.61
CA ILE A 51 -5.52 6.01 -7.42
C ILE A 51 -4.17 5.28 -7.54
N VAL A 52 -4.18 4.02 -7.96
CA VAL A 52 -2.95 3.26 -8.26
C VAL A 52 -2.18 3.93 -9.39
N GLY A 53 -2.86 4.39 -10.43
CA GLY A 53 -2.28 5.15 -11.53
C GLY A 53 -1.61 6.45 -11.09
N LEU A 54 -2.20 7.16 -10.12
CA LEU A 54 -1.57 8.34 -9.51
C LEU A 54 -0.27 7.97 -8.79
N GLY A 55 -0.27 6.88 -8.00
CA GLY A 55 0.95 6.36 -7.37
C GLY A 55 2.04 6.01 -8.39
N LEU A 56 1.68 5.31 -9.48
CA LEU A 56 2.61 5.02 -10.58
C LEU A 56 3.11 6.30 -11.26
N ALA A 57 2.24 7.30 -11.48
CA ALA A 57 2.63 8.57 -12.06
C ALA A 57 3.66 9.33 -11.19
N ILE A 58 3.51 9.27 -9.87
CA ILE A 58 4.48 9.85 -8.93
C ILE A 58 5.87 9.21 -9.12
N VAL A 59 5.94 7.89 -9.23
CA VAL A 59 7.20 7.15 -9.43
C VAL A 59 7.79 7.43 -10.82
N LEU A 60 6.98 7.28 -11.87
CA LEU A 60 7.47 7.34 -13.26
C LEU A 60 7.77 8.76 -13.74
N ARG A 61 7.22 9.79 -13.08
CA ARG A 61 7.53 11.19 -13.43
C ARG A 61 9.01 11.54 -13.27
N ILE A 62 9.73 10.88 -12.34
CA ILE A 62 11.15 11.16 -12.09
C ILE A 62 12.00 10.80 -13.32
N PRO A 63 12.00 9.53 -13.80
CA PRO A 63 12.72 9.18 -15.01
C PRO A 63 12.20 9.94 -16.25
N VAL A 64 10.88 10.23 -16.35
CA VAL A 64 10.33 11.05 -17.43
C VAL A 64 10.94 12.45 -17.44
N SER A 65 10.98 13.12 -16.28
CA SER A 65 11.55 14.47 -16.18
C SER A 65 13.07 14.49 -16.42
N TRP A 66 13.78 13.43 -16.07
CA TRP A 66 15.20 13.27 -16.36
C TRP A 66 15.44 13.12 -17.86
N LEU A 67 14.70 12.25 -18.57
CA LEU A 67 14.79 12.08 -20.02
C LEU A 67 14.39 13.37 -20.77
N GLU A 68 13.36 14.07 -20.29
CA GLU A 68 12.90 15.34 -20.86
C GLU A 68 13.99 16.41 -20.86
N LYS A 69 14.81 16.45 -19.79
CA LYS A 69 15.88 17.43 -19.63
C LYS A 69 17.18 17.00 -20.32
N SER A 70 17.43 15.70 -20.46
CA SER A 70 18.67 15.16 -21.03
C SER A 70 18.53 14.84 -22.51
N LEU A 71 17.81 13.76 -22.88
CA LEU A 71 17.76 13.23 -24.25
C LEU A 71 16.81 13.99 -25.17
N PHE A 72 15.66 14.42 -24.66
CA PHE A 72 14.60 15.02 -25.48
C PHE A 72 14.53 16.56 -25.37
N LYS A 73 15.55 17.21 -24.84
CA LYS A 73 15.60 18.65 -24.60
C LYS A 73 15.18 19.48 -25.83
N ASN A 74 15.57 19.07 -27.03
CA ASN A 74 15.37 19.80 -28.29
C ASN A 74 14.09 19.39 -29.06
N PHE A 75 13.28 18.46 -28.55
CA PHE A 75 12.10 17.99 -29.26
C PHE A 75 10.87 18.87 -28.95
N LYS A 76 10.05 19.16 -29.99
CA LYS A 76 8.82 19.96 -29.84
C LYS A 76 7.80 19.35 -28.84
N LYS A 77 7.75 18.01 -28.74
CA LYS A 77 6.90 17.25 -27.80
C LYS A 77 7.74 16.41 -26.85
N LYS A 78 8.77 17.03 -26.25
CA LYS A 78 9.76 16.35 -25.39
C LYS A 78 9.13 15.49 -24.30
N ARG A 79 8.06 15.96 -23.66
CA ARG A 79 7.38 15.24 -22.58
C ARG A 79 6.65 13.98 -23.06
N LEU A 80 5.98 14.07 -24.22
CA LEU A 80 5.32 12.90 -24.83
C LEU A 80 6.33 11.80 -25.14
N TRP A 81 7.45 12.13 -25.80
CA TRP A 81 8.48 11.16 -26.14
C TRP A 81 9.16 10.58 -24.91
N SER A 82 9.49 11.43 -23.91
CA SER A 82 10.06 10.95 -22.64
C SER A 82 9.11 10.02 -21.91
N ALA A 83 7.82 10.37 -21.82
CA ALA A 83 6.81 9.51 -21.22
C ALA A 83 6.66 8.19 -21.96
N LEU A 84 6.54 8.19 -23.30
CA LEU A 84 6.43 6.97 -24.10
C LEU A 84 7.61 6.03 -23.83
N VAL A 85 8.86 6.54 -23.89
CA VAL A 85 10.05 5.72 -23.66
C VAL A 85 10.05 5.13 -22.25
N VAL A 86 9.80 5.94 -21.22
CA VAL A 86 9.79 5.46 -19.83
C VAL A 86 8.69 4.42 -19.59
N PHE A 87 7.48 4.66 -20.10
CA PHE A 87 6.37 3.71 -19.94
C PHE A 87 6.61 2.41 -20.73
N LEU A 88 7.20 2.48 -21.91
CA LEU A 88 7.59 1.27 -22.66
C LEU A 88 8.66 0.47 -21.91
N ILE A 89 9.68 1.15 -21.37
CA ILE A 89 10.71 0.50 -20.52
C ILE A 89 10.05 -0.11 -19.27
N PHE A 90 9.16 0.61 -18.61
CA PHE A 90 8.45 0.11 -17.43
C PHE A 90 7.61 -1.13 -17.75
N ILE A 91 6.82 -1.10 -18.83
CA ILE A 91 6.03 -2.26 -19.27
C ILE A 91 6.93 -3.44 -19.65
N PHE A 92 8.03 -3.17 -20.35
CA PHE A 92 9.02 -4.20 -20.71
C PHE A 92 9.63 -4.84 -19.46
N LEU A 93 10.07 -4.03 -18.48
CA LEU A 93 10.61 -4.53 -17.20
C LEU A 93 9.57 -5.31 -16.41
N LEU A 94 8.31 -4.87 -16.42
CA LEU A 94 7.21 -5.56 -15.75
C LEU A 94 6.94 -6.92 -16.40
N ILE A 95 6.88 -6.99 -17.73
CA ILE A 95 6.74 -8.26 -18.46
C ILE A 95 7.93 -9.18 -18.18
N LEU A 96 9.15 -8.65 -18.22
CA LEU A 96 10.37 -9.40 -17.94
C LEU A 96 10.34 -9.95 -16.49
N MET A 97 9.98 -9.13 -15.52
CA MET A 97 9.84 -9.54 -14.13
C MET A 97 8.79 -10.66 -13.97
N ILE A 98 7.62 -10.49 -14.58
CA ILE A 98 6.56 -11.52 -14.56
C ILE A 98 7.04 -12.80 -15.22
N SER A 99 7.68 -12.72 -16.38
CA SER A 99 8.18 -13.90 -17.11
C SER A 99 9.28 -14.66 -16.38
N MET A 100 10.06 -13.98 -15.55
CA MET A 100 11.09 -14.63 -14.71
C MET A 100 10.53 -15.19 -13.41
N ILE A 101 9.65 -14.45 -12.74
CA ILE A 101 9.16 -14.81 -11.41
C ILE A 101 8.00 -15.80 -11.48
N LEU A 102 7.03 -15.57 -12.37
CA LEU A 102 5.79 -16.35 -12.42
C LEU A 102 6.01 -17.85 -12.69
N PRO A 103 6.86 -18.30 -13.63
CA PRO A 103 7.14 -19.73 -13.83
C PRO A 103 7.75 -20.37 -12.58
N ASN A 104 8.67 -19.66 -11.91
CA ASN A 104 9.32 -20.15 -10.70
C ASN A 104 8.35 -20.22 -9.51
N LEU A 105 7.42 -19.27 -9.39
CA LEU A 105 6.35 -19.33 -8.39
C LEU A 105 5.42 -20.53 -8.67
N ILE A 106 4.99 -20.70 -9.91
CA ILE A 106 4.12 -21.81 -10.31
C ILE A 106 4.81 -23.16 -10.04
N SER A 107 6.07 -23.31 -10.45
CA SER A 107 6.83 -24.55 -10.18
C SER A 107 7.02 -24.81 -8.68
N SER A 108 7.28 -23.77 -7.89
CA SER A 108 7.37 -23.87 -6.43
C SER A 108 6.04 -24.32 -5.81
N ILE A 109 4.93 -23.75 -6.23
CA ILE A 109 3.59 -24.15 -5.79
C ILE A 109 3.30 -25.60 -6.21
N GLN A 110 3.62 -25.99 -7.45
CA GLN A 110 3.45 -27.36 -7.93
C GLN A 110 4.28 -28.35 -7.10
N GLN A 111 5.53 -28.01 -6.80
CA GLN A 111 6.38 -28.83 -5.93
C GLN A 111 5.79 -28.97 -4.51
N LEU A 112 5.23 -27.89 -3.95
CA LEU A 112 4.54 -27.96 -2.65
C LEU A 112 3.34 -28.92 -2.70
N LEU A 113 2.55 -28.87 -3.76
CA LEU A 113 1.39 -29.74 -3.95
C LEU A 113 1.81 -31.19 -4.15
N THR A 114 2.81 -31.44 -4.97
CA THR A 114 3.32 -32.80 -5.27
C THR A 114 4.00 -33.44 -4.04
N ASN A 115 4.72 -32.64 -3.27
CA ASN A 115 5.47 -33.11 -2.10
C ASN A 115 4.63 -33.16 -0.81
N GLN A 116 3.31 -33.05 -0.89
CA GLN A 116 2.42 -33.09 0.28
C GLN A 116 2.69 -34.30 1.19
N LYS A 117 2.88 -35.50 0.60
CA LYS A 117 3.21 -36.72 1.35
C LYS A 117 4.55 -36.62 2.09
N MET A 118 5.54 -35.97 1.48
CA MET A 118 6.84 -35.73 2.11
C MET A 118 6.72 -34.78 3.30
N PHE A 119 5.95 -33.69 3.16
CA PHE A 119 5.71 -32.75 4.25
C PHE A 119 4.98 -33.42 5.43
N GLN A 120 3.96 -34.23 5.15
CA GLN A 120 3.27 -35.01 6.18
C GLN A 120 4.21 -35.98 6.88
N LYS A 121 5.09 -36.67 6.13
CA LYS A 121 6.11 -37.57 6.69
C LYS A 121 7.10 -36.82 7.58
N ASN A 122 7.55 -35.64 7.15
CA ASN A 122 8.47 -34.81 7.91
C ASN A 122 7.82 -34.31 9.21
N ILE A 123 6.57 -33.81 9.14
CA ILE A 123 5.82 -33.40 10.34
C ILE A 123 5.75 -34.55 11.35
N ARG A 124 5.35 -35.75 10.90
CA ARG A 124 5.29 -36.94 11.74
C ARG A 124 6.64 -37.29 12.37
N PHE A 125 7.69 -37.24 11.58
CA PHE A 125 9.05 -37.55 12.04
C PHE A 125 9.48 -36.56 13.13
N TYR A 126 9.32 -35.28 12.95
CA TYR A 126 9.71 -34.28 13.94
C TYR A 126 8.85 -34.29 15.19
N ILE A 127 7.54 -34.50 15.06
CA ILE A 127 6.68 -34.65 16.22
C ILE A 127 7.09 -35.85 17.05
N LYS A 128 7.36 -37.03 16.44
CA LYS A 128 7.83 -38.19 17.16
C LYS A 128 9.18 -37.97 17.84
N GLN A 129 10.11 -37.25 17.24
CA GLN A 129 11.37 -36.88 17.90
C GLN A 129 11.12 -36.01 19.15
N ILE A 130 10.20 -35.05 19.06
CA ILE A 130 9.85 -34.19 20.20
C ILE A 130 9.15 -35.00 21.29
N GLU A 131 8.22 -35.89 20.96
CA GLU A 131 7.57 -36.79 21.88
C GLU A 131 8.59 -37.67 22.65
N GLN A 132 9.53 -38.25 21.92
CA GLN A 132 10.58 -39.10 22.53
C GLN A 132 11.52 -38.31 23.44
N ASN A 133 11.90 -37.08 23.05
CA ASN A 133 12.83 -36.29 23.82
C ASN A 133 12.21 -35.57 25.02
N MET A 134 10.94 -35.18 24.90
CA MET A 134 10.24 -34.40 25.94
C MET A 134 9.23 -35.20 26.74
N HIS A 135 9.00 -36.48 26.41
CA HIS A 135 8.05 -37.39 27.05
C HIS A 135 6.62 -36.80 27.10
N ILE A 136 6.21 -36.07 26.06
CA ILE A 136 4.89 -35.42 25.92
C ILE A 136 4.13 -36.10 24.78
N ASP A 137 2.85 -36.42 24.97
CA ASP A 137 1.98 -36.93 23.90
C ASP A 137 1.51 -35.79 23.03
N LEU A 138 1.95 -35.79 21.77
CA LEU A 138 1.58 -34.81 20.74
C LEU A 138 0.75 -35.40 19.59
N SER A 139 0.20 -36.59 19.75
CA SER A 139 -0.57 -37.30 18.70
C SER A 139 -1.78 -36.48 18.19
N ASN A 140 -2.46 -35.74 19.05
CA ASN A 140 -3.53 -34.83 18.66
C ASN A 140 -3.01 -33.65 17.82
N THR A 141 -1.81 -33.15 18.10
CA THR A 141 -1.15 -32.08 17.35
C THR A 141 -0.72 -32.56 15.96
N GLU A 142 -0.23 -33.81 15.85
CA GLU A 142 0.08 -34.44 14.58
C GLU A 142 -1.15 -34.51 13.66
N LEU A 143 -2.25 -35.05 14.17
CA LEU A 143 -3.53 -35.15 13.43
C LEU A 143 -4.05 -33.76 13.01
N TYR A 144 -3.99 -32.79 13.91
CA TYR A 144 -4.42 -31.43 13.62
C TYR A 144 -3.57 -30.78 12.52
N LEU A 145 -2.25 -30.83 12.61
CA LEU A 145 -1.33 -30.19 11.65
C LEU A 145 -1.42 -30.86 10.27
N THR A 146 -1.42 -32.19 10.21
CA THR A 146 -1.51 -32.91 8.93
C THR A 146 -2.87 -32.77 8.28
N GLY A 147 -3.96 -32.74 9.06
CA GLY A 147 -5.33 -32.48 8.59
C GLY A 147 -5.49 -31.04 8.09
N ARG A 148 -4.98 -30.04 8.81
CA ARG A 148 -5.00 -28.63 8.40
C ARG A 148 -4.23 -28.41 7.10
N LEU A 149 -3.05 -29.01 6.98
CA LEU A 149 -2.23 -28.92 5.76
C LEU A 149 -2.98 -29.48 4.56
N SER A 150 -3.55 -30.67 4.69
CA SER A 150 -4.35 -31.30 3.62
C SER A 150 -5.55 -30.46 3.23
N LYS A 151 -6.26 -29.89 4.21
CA LYS A 151 -7.42 -29.02 4.00
C LYS A 151 -7.06 -27.72 3.31
N LEU A 152 -5.97 -27.04 3.74
CA LEU A 152 -5.47 -25.82 3.10
C LEU A 152 -5.10 -26.06 1.63
N ILE A 153 -4.49 -27.20 1.32
CA ILE A 153 -4.11 -27.55 -0.05
C ILE A 153 -5.36 -27.83 -0.89
N SER A 154 -6.31 -28.67 -0.41
CA SER A 154 -7.50 -29.04 -1.17
C SER A 154 -8.48 -27.87 -1.38
N GLU A 155 -8.69 -27.03 -0.37
CA GLU A 155 -9.57 -25.86 -0.48
C GLU A 155 -9.03 -24.81 -1.46
N ASN A 156 -7.71 -24.65 -1.54
CA ASN A 156 -7.11 -23.71 -2.49
C ASN A 156 -7.11 -24.23 -3.93
N LEU A 157 -7.04 -25.53 -4.14
CA LEU A 157 -7.21 -26.14 -5.48
C LEU A 157 -8.60 -25.88 -6.06
N SER A 158 -9.66 -25.97 -5.23
CA SER A 158 -11.04 -25.71 -5.68
C SER A 158 -11.30 -24.24 -6.05
N LYS A 159 -10.48 -23.32 -5.57
CA LYS A 159 -10.57 -21.86 -5.85
C LYS A 159 -9.85 -21.42 -7.13
N ILE A 160 -9.17 -22.30 -7.85
CA ILE A 160 -8.41 -21.93 -9.06
C ILE A 160 -9.31 -21.27 -10.11
N ALA A 161 -10.54 -21.76 -10.30
CA ALA A 161 -11.52 -21.14 -11.20
C ALA A 161 -11.89 -19.71 -10.79
N THR A 162 -12.03 -19.47 -9.48
CA THR A 162 -12.32 -18.12 -8.93
C THR A 162 -11.15 -17.18 -9.13
N TYR A 163 -9.92 -17.69 -9.04
CA TYR A 163 -8.70 -16.89 -9.28
C TYR A 163 -8.56 -16.49 -10.75
N SER A 164 -9.10 -17.26 -11.72
CA SER A 164 -9.07 -16.88 -13.13
C SER A 164 -9.84 -15.58 -13.40
N VAL A 165 -11.03 -15.42 -12.81
CA VAL A 165 -11.84 -14.19 -12.92
C VAL A 165 -11.15 -13.03 -12.21
N ALA A 166 -10.58 -13.29 -11.03
CA ALA A 166 -9.81 -12.28 -10.29
C ALA A 166 -8.56 -11.82 -11.06
N ALA A 167 -7.87 -12.74 -11.75
CA ALA A 167 -6.72 -12.43 -12.59
C ALA A 167 -7.08 -11.53 -13.78
N VAL A 168 -8.20 -11.80 -14.46
CA VAL A 168 -8.68 -10.93 -15.55
C VAL A 168 -9.01 -9.54 -15.03
N ARG A 169 -9.70 -9.44 -13.90
CA ARG A 169 -10.00 -8.14 -13.25
C ARG A 169 -8.73 -7.40 -12.85
N PHE A 170 -7.75 -8.13 -12.29
CA PHE A 170 -6.44 -7.57 -11.93
C PHE A 170 -5.72 -7.02 -13.17
N LEU A 171 -5.70 -7.75 -14.29
CA LEU A 171 -5.10 -7.28 -15.54
C LEU A 171 -5.78 -6.01 -16.07
N ILE A 172 -7.12 -5.98 -16.11
CA ILE A 172 -7.87 -4.80 -16.53
C ILE A 172 -7.52 -3.60 -15.64
N ASN A 173 -7.55 -3.76 -14.32
CA ASN A 173 -7.23 -2.69 -13.39
C ASN A 173 -5.78 -2.21 -13.52
N THR A 174 -4.84 -3.14 -13.79
CA THR A 174 -3.42 -2.80 -14.04
C THR A 174 -3.26 -1.98 -15.32
N ILE A 175 -3.93 -2.38 -16.41
CA ILE A 175 -3.90 -1.63 -17.66
C ILE A 175 -4.49 -0.23 -17.44
N LEU A 176 -5.64 -0.12 -16.78
CA LEU A 176 -6.28 1.16 -16.45
C LEU A 176 -5.35 2.03 -15.59
N ALA A 177 -4.66 1.46 -14.61
CA ALA A 177 -3.70 2.19 -13.77
C ALA A 177 -2.51 2.71 -14.59
N ILE A 178 -1.94 1.90 -15.50
CA ILE A 178 -0.83 2.30 -16.36
C ILE A 178 -1.27 3.43 -17.32
N VAL A 179 -2.44 3.28 -17.95
CA VAL A 179 -2.99 4.30 -18.85
C VAL A 179 -3.28 5.59 -18.08
N SER A 180 -3.89 5.48 -16.90
CA SER A 180 -4.15 6.64 -16.02
C SER A 180 -2.83 7.34 -15.64
N ALA A 181 -1.81 6.58 -15.21
CA ALA A 181 -0.49 7.12 -14.89
C ALA A 181 0.13 7.87 -16.07
N PHE A 182 0.03 7.31 -17.26
CA PHE A 182 0.55 7.93 -18.49
C PHE A 182 -0.11 9.30 -18.74
N TYR A 183 -1.45 9.38 -18.69
CA TYR A 183 -2.17 10.64 -18.87
C TYR A 183 -1.86 11.64 -17.75
N ILE A 184 -1.81 11.21 -16.50
CA ILE A 184 -1.45 12.08 -15.37
C ILE A 184 -0.05 12.68 -15.56
N VAL A 185 0.92 11.88 -16.02
CA VAL A 185 2.28 12.37 -16.29
C VAL A 185 2.29 13.34 -17.46
N LEU A 186 1.53 13.08 -18.54
CA LEU A 186 1.45 13.98 -19.69
C LEU A 186 0.80 15.32 -19.32
N ASP A 187 -0.35 15.26 -18.69
CA ASP A 187 -1.21 16.42 -18.46
C ASP A 187 -0.98 17.09 -17.09
N LYS A 188 0.09 16.70 -16.38
CA LYS A 188 0.41 17.16 -15.03
C LYS A 188 0.27 18.69 -14.88
N GLU A 189 0.84 19.46 -15.80
CA GLU A 189 0.85 20.92 -15.70
C GLU A 189 -0.54 21.49 -15.88
N SER A 190 -1.29 20.99 -16.88
CA SER A 190 -2.67 21.38 -17.14
C SER A 190 -3.58 21.04 -15.96
N LEU A 191 -3.44 19.81 -15.42
CA LEU A 191 -4.21 19.37 -14.26
C LEU A 191 -3.92 20.24 -13.03
N CYS A 192 -2.63 20.44 -12.70
CA CYS A 192 -2.24 21.27 -11.57
C CYS A 192 -2.75 22.73 -11.72
N LEU A 193 -2.65 23.31 -12.92
CA LEU A 193 -3.15 24.67 -13.18
C LEU A 193 -4.68 24.73 -13.07
N THR A 194 -5.40 23.73 -13.58
CA THR A 194 -6.85 23.67 -13.51
C THR A 194 -7.31 23.56 -12.05
N PHE A 195 -6.72 22.68 -11.26
CA PHE A 195 -7.04 22.56 -9.84
C PHE A 195 -6.70 23.84 -9.07
N LYS A 196 -5.54 24.44 -9.34
CA LYS A 196 -5.15 25.71 -8.74
C LYS A 196 -6.16 26.83 -9.07
N ARG A 197 -6.53 27.00 -10.35
CA ARG A 197 -7.52 27.98 -10.77
C ARG A 197 -8.88 27.75 -10.12
N LEU A 198 -9.34 26.50 -10.05
CA LEU A 198 -10.59 26.13 -9.39
C LEU A 198 -10.56 26.49 -7.90
N THR A 199 -9.47 26.24 -7.23
CA THR A 199 -9.29 26.57 -5.81
C THR A 199 -9.42 28.07 -5.57
N TYR A 200 -8.73 28.91 -6.39
CA TYR A 200 -8.83 30.36 -6.27
C TYR A 200 -10.17 30.93 -6.73
N ALA A 201 -10.92 30.22 -7.58
CA ALA A 201 -12.25 30.64 -8.00
C ALA A 201 -13.33 30.38 -6.94
N ILE A 202 -13.17 29.30 -6.14
CA ILE A 202 -14.17 28.87 -5.15
C ILE A 202 -13.91 29.50 -3.79
N PHE A 203 -12.63 29.63 -3.39
CA PHE A 203 -12.25 30.05 -2.04
C PHE A 203 -11.63 31.44 -2.02
N PRO A 204 -11.78 32.21 -0.91
CA PRO A 204 -11.03 33.43 -0.68
C PRO A 204 -9.52 33.19 -0.76
N GLU A 205 -8.76 34.21 -1.16
CA GLU A 205 -7.32 34.12 -1.42
C GLU A 205 -6.52 33.51 -0.26
N SER A 206 -6.84 33.89 0.98
CA SER A 206 -6.18 33.33 2.18
C SER A 206 -6.38 31.83 2.28
N ILE A 207 -7.60 31.31 2.10
CA ILE A 207 -7.90 29.88 2.15
C ILE A 207 -7.29 29.18 0.95
N ALA A 208 -7.37 29.78 -0.24
CA ALA A 208 -6.79 29.21 -1.46
C ALA A 208 -5.27 29.01 -1.34
N ASN A 209 -4.56 29.99 -0.76
CA ASN A 209 -3.12 29.88 -0.51
C ASN A 209 -2.78 28.73 0.44
N HIS A 210 -3.53 28.56 1.54
CA HIS A 210 -3.36 27.43 2.46
C HIS A 210 -3.62 26.07 1.78
N LEU A 211 -4.69 25.97 0.96
CA LEU A 211 -4.99 24.75 0.23
C LEU A 211 -3.91 24.40 -0.80
N VAL A 212 -3.39 25.40 -1.51
CA VAL A 212 -2.28 25.19 -2.46
C VAL A 212 -1.01 24.76 -1.73
N HIS A 213 -0.68 25.40 -0.60
CA HIS A 213 0.45 24.97 0.25
C HIS A 213 0.26 23.52 0.73
N PHE A 214 -0.91 23.18 1.25
CA PHE A 214 -1.25 21.82 1.68
C PHE A 214 -1.07 20.79 0.55
N THR A 215 -1.44 21.11 -0.71
CA THR A 215 -1.20 20.18 -1.84
C THR A 215 0.28 19.98 -2.15
N HIS A 216 1.11 21.01 -1.98
CA HIS A 216 2.57 20.88 -2.12
C HIS A 216 3.16 19.99 -1.02
N THR A 217 2.79 20.25 0.23
CA THR A 217 3.21 19.41 1.38
C THR A 217 2.77 17.95 1.20
N THR A 218 1.51 17.75 0.80
CA THR A 218 0.97 16.40 0.49
C THR A 218 1.83 15.69 -0.54
N ARG A 219 2.12 16.36 -1.64
CA ARG A 219 2.95 15.81 -2.70
C ARG A 219 4.32 15.39 -2.18
N ASP A 220 5.00 16.26 -1.44
CA ASP A 220 6.37 16.01 -1.00
C ASP A 220 6.44 14.85 0.00
N VAL A 221 5.47 14.75 0.91
CA VAL A 221 5.34 13.62 1.86
C VAL A 221 5.10 12.30 1.11
N PHE A 222 4.15 12.29 0.17
CA PHE A 222 3.83 11.06 -0.59
C PHE A 222 4.97 10.65 -1.52
N ASP A 223 5.61 11.61 -2.22
CA ASP A 223 6.74 11.33 -3.10
C ASP A 223 7.89 10.67 -2.34
N SER A 224 8.29 11.29 -1.24
CA SER A 224 9.39 10.78 -0.42
C SER A 224 9.10 9.40 0.13
N PHE A 225 7.89 9.18 0.67
CA PHE A 225 7.50 7.91 1.25
C PHE A 225 7.41 6.79 0.20
N ILE A 226 6.67 7.03 -0.89
CA ILE A 226 6.43 5.98 -1.90
C ILE A 226 7.73 5.59 -2.58
N ILE A 227 8.55 6.57 -2.99
CA ILE A 227 9.80 6.29 -3.68
C ILE A 227 10.80 5.62 -2.74
N GLY A 228 10.97 6.17 -1.55
CA GLY A 228 11.88 5.61 -0.56
C GLY A 228 11.52 4.17 -0.21
N ASN A 229 10.24 3.89 0.07
CA ASN A 229 9.79 2.56 0.46
C ASN A 229 9.85 1.55 -0.70
N LEU A 230 9.64 1.98 -1.96
CA LEU A 230 9.82 1.13 -3.13
C LEU A 230 11.30 0.76 -3.34
N ILE A 231 12.21 1.72 -3.22
CA ILE A 231 13.66 1.49 -3.34
C ILE A 231 14.12 0.56 -2.22
N ASP A 232 13.71 0.82 -0.98
CA ASP A 232 14.01 0.00 0.18
C ASP A 232 13.57 -1.46 -0.03
N SER A 233 12.32 -1.67 -0.38
CA SER A 233 11.74 -3.00 -0.63
C SER A 233 12.42 -3.75 -1.77
N LEU A 234 12.81 -3.04 -2.84
CA LEU A 234 13.56 -3.64 -3.94
C LEU A 234 14.94 -4.10 -3.50
N ILE A 235 15.67 -3.26 -2.75
CA ILE A 235 17.01 -3.58 -2.24
C ILE A 235 16.92 -4.78 -1.29
N ILE A 236 15.96 -4.78 -0.35
CA ILE A 236 15.74 -5.89 0.58
C ILE A 236 15.38 -7.18 -0.16
N GLY A 237 14.54 -7.12 -1.17
CA GLY A 237 14.21 -8.27 -2.02
C GLY A 237 15.44 -8.85 -2.72
N ILE A 238 16.29 -8.00 -3.28
CA ILE A 238 17.53 -8.42 -3.96
C ILE A 238 18.52 -9.02 -2.96
N ILE A 239 18.77 -8.39 -1.82
CA ILE A 239 19.69 -8.90 -0.79
C ILE A 239 19.14 -10.23 -0.24
N CYS A 240 17.84 -10.33 -0.02
CA CYS A 240 17.19 -11.56 0.42
C CYS A 240 17.41 -12.69 -0.59
N TYR A 241 17.22 -12.43 -1.88
CA TYR A 241 17.46 -13.42 -2.95
C TYR A 241 18.91 -13.90 -2.96
N ILE A 242 19.86 -12.98 -2.90
CA ILE A 242 21.29 -13.29 -2.91
C ILE A 242 21.64 -14.11 -1.66
N GLY A 243 21.22 -13.69 -0.47
CA GLY A 243 21.50 -14.38 0.78
C GLY A 243 20.94 -15.81 0.82
N ILE A 244 19.65 -15.97 0.47
CA ILE A 244 19.02 -17.30 0.42
C ILE A 244 19.71 -18.20 -0.61
N SER A 245 20.14 -17.65 -1.75
CA SER A 245 20.86 -18.40 -2.80
C SER A 245 22.27 -18.83 -2.34
N ILE A 246 22.99 -17.98 -1.60
CA ILE A 246 24.29 -18.29 -1.02
C ILE A 246 24.18 -19.48 -0.04
N PHE A 247 23.15 -19.45 0.83
CA PHE A 247 22.89 -20.55 1.76
C PHE A 247 22.26 -21.78 1.09
N ARG A 248 22.02 -21.73 -0.23
CA ARG A 248 21.41 -22.81 -1.03
C ARG A 248 20.08 -23.30 -0.46
N LEU A 249 19.31 -22.38 0.11
CA LEU A 249 17.97 -22.69 0.63
C LEU A 249 16.99 -22.86 -0.55
N PRO A 250 16.02 -23.79 -0.46
CA PRO A 250 15.03 -24.00 -1.50
C PRO A 250 14.07 -22.79 -1.59
N TYR A 251 13.44 -22.65 -2.76
CA TYR A 251 12.45 -21.60 -3.06
C TYR A 251 12.96 -20.15 -2.93
N ALA A 252 14.26 -19.93 -3.17
CA ALA A 252 14.91 -18.63 -2.98
C ALA A 252 14.17 -17.48 -3.67
N GLN A 253 13.75 -17.67 -4.94
CA GLN A 253 13.03 -16.63 -5.69
C GLN A 253 11.65 -16.30 -5.09
N MET A 254 10.90 -17.35 -4.68
CA MET A 254 9.58 -17.16 -4.07
C MET A 254 9.70 -16.46 -2.73
N ILE A 255 10.62 -16.87 -1.87
CA ILE A 255 10.82 -16.27 -0.55
C ILE A 255 11.27 -14.83 -0.68
N ALA A 256 12.26 -14.54 -1.53
CA ALA A 256 12.76 -13.20 -1.76
C ALA A 256 11.68 -12.26 -2.33
N PHE A 257 10.84 -12.76 -3.23
CA PHE A 257 9.70 -12.03 -3.77
C PHE A 257 8.67 -11.71 -2.69
N ILE A 258 8.31 -12.69 -1.86
CA ILE A 258 7.38 -12.49 -0.73
C ILE A 258 7.96 -11.45 0.24
N VAL A 259 9.22 -11.61 0.66
CA VAL A 259 9.88 -10.69 1.59
C VAL A 259 9.97 -9.28 1.00
N GLY A 260 10.37 -9.14 -0.26
CA GLY A 260 10.47 -7.85 -0.94
C GLY A 260 9.12 -7.15 -1.03
N ILE A 261 8.04 -7.85 -1.47
CA ILE A 261 6.71 -7.24 -1.57
C ILE A 261 6.14 -6.89 -0.19
N THR A 262 6.27 -7.79 0.78
CA THR A 262 5.75 -7.51 2.12
C THR A 262 6.49 -6.38 2.81
N ASN A 263 7.77 -6.17 2.50
CA ASN A 263 8.57 -5.05 3.04
C ASN A 263 8.04 -3.67 2.66
N LEU A 264 7.18 -3.57 1.63
CA LEU A 264 6.44 -2.34 1.34
C LEU A 264 5.55 -1.89 2.51
N ILE A 265 5.13 -2.81 3.37
CA ILE A 265 4.30 -2.49 4.54
C ILE A 265 5.21 -2.18 5.73
N PRO A 266 5.29 -0.93 6.19
CA PRO A 266 6.14 -0.57 7.31
C PRO A 266 5.80 -1.38 8.56
N VAL A 267 6.80 -1.72 9.36
CA VAL A 267 6.70 -2.48 10.63
C VAL A 267 6.24 -3.92 10.45
N PHE A 268 5.11 -4.17 9.79
CA PHE A 268 4.55 -5.53 9.65
C PHE A 268 5.11 -6.32 8.48
N GLY A 269 5.65 -5.63 7.47
CA GLY A 269 6.18 -6.27 6.26
C GLY A 269 7.18 -7.38 6.52
N PRO A 270 8.23 -7.15 7.33
CA PRO A 270 9.20 -8.17 7.68
C PRO A 270 8.59 -9.45 8.26
N PHE A 271 7.61 -9.32 9.15
CA PHE A 271 6.92 -10.46 9.77
C PHE A 271 6.02 -11.19 8.78
N LEU A 272 5.27 -10.44 7.96
CA LEU A 272 4.40 -10.99 6.93
C LEU A 272 5.18 -11.78 5.86
N GLY A 273 6.43 -11.42 5.61
CA GLY A 273 7.31 -12.16 4.72
C GLY A 273 8.04 -13.31 5.40
N ALA A 274 8.59 -13.09 6.59
CA ALA A 274 9.40 -14.07 7.29
C ALA A 274 8.60 -15.27 7.81
N ILE A 275 7.42 -15.05 8.39
CA ILE A 275 6.63 -16.14 9.00
C ILE A 275 6.22 -17.20 7.97
N PRO A 276 5.54 -16.89 6.85
CA PRO A 276 5.17 -17.92 5.88
C PRO A 276 6.39 -18.59 5.22
N SER A 277 7.47 -17.83 5.01
CA SER A 277 8.73 -18.37 4.47
C SER A 277 9.40 -19.33 5.42
N ALA A 278 9.46 -19.01 6.72
CA ALA A 278 10.00 -19.89 7.74
C ALA A 278 9.16 -21.19 7.87
N ILE A 279 7.84 -21.08 7.89
CA ILE A 279 6.94 -22.24 7.92
C ILE A 279 7.19 -23.15 6.71
N LEU A 280 7.32 -22.58 5.52
CA LEU A 280 7.64 -23.32 4.31
C LEU A 280 8.94 -24.09 4.45
N LEU A 281 9.99 -23.44 4.95
CA LEU A 281 11.30 -24.06 5.11
C LEU A 281 11.33 -25.13 6.22
N VAL A 282 10.59 -24.95 7.33
CA VAL A 282 10.44 -25.96 8.39
C VAL A 282 9.84 -27.25 7.82
N LEU A 283 8.85 -27.17 6.93
CA LEU A 283 8.23 -28.35 6.33
C LEU A 283 9.21 -29.19 5.50
N ILE A 284 10.28 -28.55 5.00
CA ILE A 284 11.33 -29.24 4.24
C ILE A 284 12.42 -29.75 5.19
N ASN A 285 13.02 -28.85 5.95
CA ASN A 285 14.04 -29.12 6.94
C ASN A 285 14.10 -27.99 7.98
N PRO A 286 13.94 -28.27 9.29
CA PRO A 286 14.02 -27.25 10.34
C PRO A 286 15.33 -26.46 10.36
N ILE A 287 16.45 -27.08 9.94
CA ILE A 287 17.74 -26.38 9.85
C ILE A 287 17.68 -25.26 8.82
N TYR A 288 16.98 -25.45 7.70
CA TYR A 288 16.79 -24.39 6.69
C TYR A 288 16.00 -23.20 7.25
N ALA A 289 14.97 -23.48 8.03
CA ALA A 289 14.21 -22.43 8.69
C ALA A 289 15.05 -21.68 9.73
N LEU A 290 15.89 -22.38 10.50
CA LEU A 290 16.78 -21.75 11.47
C LEU A 290 17.80 -20.83 10.77
N ILE A 291 18.46 -21.31 9.72
CA ILE A 291 19.38 -20.51 8.92
C ILE A 291 18.68 -19.28 8.36
N PHE A 292 17.48 -19.46 7.80
CA PHE A 292 16.67 -18.35 7.26
C PHE A 292 16.28 -17.34 8.33
N LEU A 293 15.83 -17.78 9.51
CA LEU A 293 15.44 -16.88 10.60
C LEU A 293 16.60 -16.04 11.11
N ILE A 294 17.79 -16.64 11.23
CA ILE A 294 19.00 -15.89 11.61
C ILE A 294 19.34 -14.89 10.51
N PHE A 295 19.33 -15.31 9.25
CA PHE A 295 19.64 -14.44 8.11
C PHE A 295 18.64 -13.28 8.00
N ILE A 296 17.33 -13.57 8.07
CA ILE A 296 16.31 -12.53 7.94
C ILE A 296 16.36 -11.55 9.13
N PHE A 297 16.67 -12.03 10.34
CA PHE A 297 16.89 -11.15 11.49
C PHE A 297 18.04 -10.17 11.26
N ILE A 298 19.20 -10.66 10.77
CA ILE A 298 20.35 -9.80 10.43
C ILE A 298 19.97 -8.82 9.31
N LEU A 299 19.27 -9.30 8.29
CA LEU A 299 18.80 -8.46 7.18
C LEU A 299 17.86 -7.35 7.68
N GLN A 300 16.96 -7.64 8.62
CA GLN A 300 16.04 -6.65 9.20
C GLN A 300 16.78 -5.63 10.09
N GLN A 301 17.84 -6.03 10.78
CA GLN A 301 18.68 -5.09 11.52
C GLN A 301 19.44 -4.16 10.59
N PHE A 302 19.93 -4.68 9.46
CA PHE A 302 20.53 -3.86 8.41
C PHE A 302 19.50 -2.88 7.80
N ASP A 303 18.30 -3.37 7.50
CA ASP A 303 17.20 -2.56 6.99
C ASP A 303 16.85 -1.39 7.93
N GLY A 304 16.56 -1.72 9.19
CA GLY A 304 16.11 -0.73 10.18
C GLY A 304 17.16 0.31 10.57
N ASN A 305 18.43 -0.11 10.69
CA ASN A 305 19.49 0.76 11.23
C ASN A 305 20.34 1.44 10.15
N ILE A 306 20.37 0.93 8.94
CA ILE A 306 21.23 1.44 7.87
C ILE A 306 20.41 1.84 6.64
N LEU A 307 19.64 0.91 6.08
CA LEU A 307 19.00 1.12 4.79
C LEU A 307 17.86 2.14 4.87
N LYS A 308 16.95 1.99 5.83
CA LYS A 308 15.84 2.95 6.01
C LYS A 308 16.28 4.38 6.30
N PRO A 309 17.23 4.64 7.24
CA PRO A 309 17.77 5.99 7.41
C PRO A 309 18.43 6.54 6.14
N LEU A 310 19.11 5.69 5.36
CA LEU A 310 19.78 6.11 4.13
C LEU A 310 18.79 6.45 3.01
N VAL A 311 17.71 5.66 2.87
CA VAL A 311 16.76 5.76 1.74
C VAL A 311 15.60 6.69 2.07
N LEU A 312 15.02 6.58 3.27
CA LEU A 312 13.87 7.36 3.71
C LEU A 312 14.27 8.61 4.49
N GLY A 313 15.40 8.56 5.23
CA GLY A 313 15.81 9.64 6.14
C GLY A 313 14.72 9.97 7.18
N ASP A 314 14.81 11.16 7.78
CA ASP A 314 13.82 11.67 8.76
C ASP A 314 12.64 12.41 8.08
N GLN A 315 12.38 12.13 6.80
CA GLN A 315 11.49 12.94 5.96
C GLN A 315 10.02 12.94 6.42
N LEU A 316 9.58 11.92 7.16
CA LEU A 316 8.21 11.85 7.66
C LEU A 316 7.97 12.57 8.99
N GLY A 317 9.02 12.79 9.79
CA GLY A 317 8.92 13.43 11.10
C GLY A 317 8.03 12.69 12.10
N LEU A 318 7.73 11.41 11.85
CA LEU A 318 6.88 10.59 12.71
C LEU A 318 7.71 9.71 13.63
N SER A 319 7.34 9.66 14.92
CA SER A 319 7.88 8.65 15.83
C SER A 319 7.37 7.24 15.46
N GLY A 320 8.11 6.20 15.89
CA GLY A 320 7.73 4.81 15.65
C GLY A 320 6.31 4.48 16.14
N PHE A 321 5.84 5.10 17.22
CA PHE A 321 4.47 4.96 17.71
C PHE A 321 3.44 5.41 16.67
N TRP A 322 3.62 6.58 16.07
CA TRP A 322 2.70 7.11 15.06
C TRP A 322 2.72 6.31 13.75
N ILE A 323 3.87 5.73 13.41
CA ILE A 323 3.96 4.82 12.26
C ILE A 323 3.15 3.55 12.54
N LEU A 324 3.33 2.92 13.71
CA LEU A 324 2.56 1.74 14.12
C LEU A 324 1.06 2.03 14.15
N PHE A 325 0.66 3.16 14.74
CA PHE A 325 -0.74 3.60 14.81
C PHE A 325 -1.34 3.75 13.40
N SER A 326 -0.65 4.46 12.50
CA SER A 326 -1.14 4.72 11.15
C SER A 326 -1.28 3.44 10.31
N VAL A 327 -0.34 2.50 10.45
CA VAL A 327 -0.41 1.19 9.77
C VAL A 327 -1.56 0.36 10.32
N THR A 328 -1.76 0.34 11.64
CA THR A 328 -2.83 -0.43 12.27
C THR A 328 -4.21 0.09 11.88
N VAL A 329 -4.43 1.41 12.04
CA VAL A 329 -5.72 2.05 11.69
C VAL A 329 -5.96 1.99 10.19
N GLY A 330 -4.95 2.29 9.38
CA GLY A 330 -5.04 2.18 7.92
C GLY A 330 -5.38 0.75 7.48
N GLY A 331 -4.77 -0.24 8.12
CA GLY A 331 -5.00 -1.65 7.86
C GLY A 331 -6.43 -2.10 8.15
N ASP A 332 -7.00 -1.65 9.25
CA ASP A 332 -8.39 -1.94 9.61
C ASP A 332 -9.39 -1.31 8.62
N LEU A 333 -9.12 -0.08 8.18
CA LEU A 333 -10.00 0.66 7.29
C LEU A 333 -9.96 0.17 5.83
N TYR A 334 -8.76 -0.10 5.29
CA TYR A 334 -8.56 -0.36 3.84
C TYR A 334 -7.64 -1.55 3.55
N GLY A 335 -7.38 -2.43 4.53
CA GLY A 335 -6.53 -3.60 4.37
C GLY A 335 -5.07 -3.24 4.02
N VAL A 336 -4.44 -4.04 3.17
CA VAL A 336 -3.02 -3.88 2.79
C VAL A 336 -2.72 -2.49 2.19
N ILE A 337 -3.61 -1.96 1.36
CA ILE A 337 -3.46 -0.62 0.78
C ILE A 337 -3.49 0.45 1.88
N GLY A 338 -4.37 0.28 2.86
CA GLY A 338 -4.44 1.17 4.01
C GLY A 338 -3.22 1.07 4.93
N MET A 339 -2.64 -0.11 5.12
CA MET A 339 -1.37 -0.27 5.84
C MET A 339 -0.24 0.53 5.18
N PHE A 340 -0.18 0.49 3.85
CA PHE A 340 0.85 1.21 3.10
C PHE A 340 0.61 2.72 3.06
N LEU A 341 -0.58 3.15 2.62
CA LEU A 341 -0.91 4.56 2.45
C LEU A 341 -1.25 5.28 3.76
N GLY A 342 -1.57 4.55 4.81
CA GLY A 342 -1.88 5.12 6.13
C GLY A 342 -0.74 5.96 6.69
N VAL A 343 0.50 5.53 6.48
CA VAL A 343 1.68 6.24 6.98
C VAL A 343 1.82 7.65 6.40
N PRO A 344 1.86 7.85 5.06
CA PRO A 344 1.96 9.19 4.51
C PRO A 344 0.71 10.04 4.76
N VAL A 345 -0.49 9.45 4.82
CA VAL A 345 -1.71 10.16 5.20
C VAL A 345 -1.61 10.68 6.63
N PHE A 346 -1.17 9.85 7.56
CA PHE A 346 -1.01 10.26 8.94
C PHE A 346 0.13 11.28 9.11
N ALA A 347 1.25 11.11 8.40
CA ALA A 347 2.35 12.08 8.37
C ALA A 347 1.88 13.47 7.92
N LEU A 348 1.01 13.51 6.91
CA LEU A 348 0.41 14.75 6.44
C LEU A 348 -0.48 15.40 7.50
N ILE A 349 -1.36 14.62 8.13
CA ILE A 349 -2.23 15.12 9.22
C ILE A 349 -1.36 15.65 10.36
N TYR A 350 -0.36 14.89 10.80
CA TYR A 350 0.53 15.26 11.90
C TYR A 350 1.29 16.55 11.59
N ARG A 351 1.88 16.66 10.42
CA ARG A 351 2.61 17.86 9.97
C ARG A 351 1.70 19.09 9.90
N THR A 352 0.48 18.94 9.38
CA THR A 352 -0.50 20.04 9.31
C THR A 352 -0.92 20.49 10.73
N LEU A 353 -1.08 19.56 11.67
CA LEU A 353 -1.38 19.87 13.06
C LEU A 353 -0.20 20.57 13.75
N GLN A 354 1.04 20.15 13.49
CA GLN A 354 2.23 20.83 13.99
C GLN A 354 2.30 22.28 13.48
N GLU A 355 2.21 22.48 12.17
CA GLU A 355 2.23 23.81 11.54
C GLU A 355 1.11 24.72 12.12
N PHE A 356 -0.09 24.18 12.30
CA PHE A 356 -1.19 24.91 12.92
C PHE A 356 -0.89 25.29 14.38
N THR A 357 -0.34 24.35 15.15
CA THR A 357 -0.02 24.57 16.58
C THR A 357 1.08 25.60 16.73
N GLU A 358 2.18 25.51 15.95
CA GLU A 358 3.29 26.46 15.98
C GLU A 358 2.80 27.87 15.61
N ASN A 359 1.99 27.99 14.55
CA ASN A 359 1.44 29.28 14.16
C ASN A 359 0.58 29.90 15.28
N LYS A 360 -0.22 29.08 15.98
CA LYS A 360 -1.07 29.56 17.09
C LYS A 360 -0.27 29.90 18.34
N LEU A 361 0.79 29.18 18.64
CA LEU A 361 1.70 29.49 19.74
C LEU A 361 2.45 30.80 19.49
N ASN A 362 2.95 30.99 18.26
CA ASN A 362 3.62 32.22 17.84
C ASN A 362 2.68 33.43 17.91
N GLU A 363 1.42 33.29 17.45
CA GLU A 363 0.40 34.34 17.59
C GLU A 363 0.18 34.73 19.06
N LYS A 364 0.21 33.75 19.95
CA LYS A 364 0.01 33.96 21.41
C LYS A 364 1.29 34.32 22.15
N ARG A 365 2.45 34.36 21.48
CA ARG A 365 3.80 34.56 22.06
C ARG A 365 4.08 33.59 23.21
N LEU A 366 3.60 32.36 23.12
CA LEU A 366 3.87 31.28 24.08
C LEU A 366 4.98 30.40 23.49
N GLU A 367 6.07 30.25 24.24
CA GLU A 367 7.07 29.20 23.98
C GLU A 367 6.65 27.96 24.77
N PRO A 368 6.62 26.75 24.12
CA PRO A 368 6.23 25.50 24.80
C PRO A 368 7.31 25.01 25.77
#